data_d72f112e6a6175fecc81db0252f660fd
#
_entry.id   d72f112e6a6175fecc81db0252f660fd
#
_cell.length_a   1.000
_cell.length_b   1.000
_cell.length_c   1.000
_cell.angle_alpha   90.00
_cell.angle_beta   90.00
_cell.angle_gamma   90.00
#
_symmetry.space_group_name_H-M   'P 1'
#
loop_
_entity.id
_entity.type
_entity.pdbx_description
1 polymer ?
#
loop_
_entity_poly.entity_id
_entity_poly.type
_entity_poly.pdbx_seq_one_letter_code
_entity_poly.pdbx_strand_id
1 'polypeptide(L)'
;LVCVIYLPLLWTATVHVRRKVDFSPRFRRRTAVVGGVLALVGAGLLIPAYQTKRHVLRNEIFPVNVAYNVVLCAREYVKIENYDRTSAGFRYHARRTAKADKREIYVYVIGEASRAANWELYGYDRPTNPRLKALGDEIVVFRNMLTQSNTTHKSVPMILSSVRTNEHDELFRRKGLPALFNEAGFRTWFLSNQSPQGAMIDKLARDADSLIYMGHPRYDMQLLDTMKRIVEADTENDLLFITNGGCVESCTI
;
A
#
# COMPACT_ATOMS: atom_id res chain seq x y z
N LEU A 1 21.69 -9.68 -1.38
CA LEU A 1 22.58 -10.40 -2.31
C LEU A 1 23.77 -9.51 -2.74
N VAL A 2 23.50 -8.29 -3.23
CA VAL A 2 24.56 -7.36 -3.71
C VAL A 2 25.60 -7.06 -2.62
N CYS A 3 25.18 -6.65 -1.43
CA CYS A 3 26.09 -6.35 -0.33
C CYS A 3 26.88 -7.57 0.18
N VAL A 4 26.25 -8.74 0.18
CA VAL A 4 26.85 -9.97 0.71
C VAL A 4 27.82 -10.62 -0.29
N ILE A 5 27.60 -10.45 -1.58
CA ILE A 5 28.43 -11.07 -2.63
C ILE A 5 29.42 -10.08 -3.24
N TYR A 6 28.95 -8.91 -3.69
CA TYR A 6 29.79 -7.95 -4.42
C TYR A 6 30.81 -7.22 -3.54
N LEU A 7 30.44 -6.82 -2.32
CA LEU A 7 31.38 -6.14 -1.43
C LEU A 7 32.56 -7.04 -1.02
N PRO A 8 32.34 -8.31 -0.60
CA PRO A 8 33.45 -9.24 -0.36
C PRO A 8 34.29 -9.53 -1.59
N LEU A 9 33.67 -9.67 -2.78
CA LEU A 9 34.39 -9.87 -4.03
C LEU A 9 35.27 -8.66 -4.41
N LEU A 10 34.71 -7.45 -4.30
CA LEU A 10 35.47 -6.21 -4.52
C LEU A 10 36.61 -6.07 -3.51
N TRP A 11 36.36 -6.40 -2.25
CA TRP A 11 37.37 -6.38 -1.19
C TRP A 11 38.48 -7.38 -1.47
N THR A 12 38.14 -8.63 -1.76
CA THR A 12 39.15 -9.68 -2.08
C THR A 12 39.95 -9.35 -3.33
N ALA A 13 39.28 -8.86 -4.39
CA ALA A 13 39.95 -8.40 -5.62
C ALA A 13 40.92 -7.24 -5.34
N THR A 14 40.46 -6.24 -4.56
CA THR A 14 41.27 -5.07 -4.19
C THR A 14 42.48 -5.47 -3.36
N VAL A 15 42.33 -6.37 -2.38
CA VAL A 15 43.41 -6.89 -1.55
C VAL A 15 44.40 -7.71 -2.40
N HIS A 16 43.90 -8.54 -3.31
CA HIS A 16 44.71 -9.37 -4.18
C HIS A 16 45.57 -8.52 -5.13
N VAL A 17 44.97 -7.51 -5.76
CA VAL A 17 45.68 -6.57 -6.61
C VAL A 17 46.75 -5.79 -5.82
N ARG A 18 46.44 -5.31 -4.62
CA ARG A 18 47.38 -4.61 -3.74
C ARG A 18 48.57 -5.46 -3.34
N ARG A 19 48.40 -6.78 -3.22
CA ARG A 19 49.49 -7.72 -2.85
C ARG A 19 50.42 -8.07 -4.01
N LYS A 20 49.93 -7.97 -5.26
CA LYS A 20 50.70 -8.40 -6.45
C LYS A 20 51.30 -7.27 -7.28
N VAL A 21 50.82 -6.03 -7.11
CA VAL A 21 51.21 -4.90 -7.95
C VAL A 21 51.71 -3.76 -7.09
N ASP A 22 53.01 -3.48 -7.18
CA ASP A 22 53.60 -2.31 -6.56
C ASP A 22 53.44 -1.10 -7.50
N PHE A 23 52.44 -0.28 -7.19
CA PHE A 23 52.16 0.93 -7.96
C PHE A 23 53.13 2.05 -7.56
N SER A 24 53.85 2.62 -8.53
CA SER A 24 54.72 3.76 -8.28
C SER A 24 53.94 4.94 -7.63
N PRO A 25 54.56 5.73 -6.76
CA PRO A 25 53.89 6.87 -6.12
C PRO A 25 53.28 7.87 -7.12
N ARG A 26 53.93 8.02 -8.30
CA ARG A 26 53.40 8.87 -9.39
C ARG A 26 52.11 8.31 -10.00
N PHE A 27 52.07 6.99 -10.21
CA PHE A 27 50.86 6.32 -10.71
C PHE A 27 49.68 6.46 -9.71
N ARG A 28 49.94 6.18 -8.44
CA ARG A 28 48.93 6.33 -7.37
C ARG A 28 48.35 7.75 -7.30
N ARG A 29 49.22 8.77 -7.36
CA ARG A 29 48.79 10.18 -7.35
C ARG A 29 47.97 10.54 -8.59
N ARG A 30 48.41 10.11 -9.81
CA ARG A 30 47.63 10.34 -11.04
C ARG A 30 46.28 9.68 -11.00
N THR A 31 46.21 8.43 -10.59
CA THR A 31 44.94 7.69 -10.49
C THR A 31 43.99 8.32 -9.47
N ALA A 32 44.50 8.77 -8.32
CA ALA A 32 43.72 9.48 -7.34
C ALA A 32 43.16 10.82 -7.85
N VAL A 33 43.98 11.59 -8.60
CA VAL A 33 43.53 12.84 -9.21
C VAL A 33 42.47 12.58 -10.28
N VAL A 34 42.70 11.63 -11.19
CA VAL A 34 41.71 11.28 -12.24
C VAL A 34 40.44 10.75 -11.61
N GLY A 35 40.52 9.85 -10.62
CA GLY A 35 39.36 9.35 -9.89
C GLY A 35 38.59 10.45 -9.16
N GLY A 36 39.29 11.39 -8.53
CA GLY A 36 38.69 12.55 -7.89
C GLY A 36 37.96 13.46 -8.88
N VAL A 37 38.57 13.75 -10.04
CA VAL A 37 37.96 14.55 -11.11
C VAL A 37 36.71 13.84 -11.65
N LEU A 38 36.77 12.54 -11.94
CA LEU A 38 35.62 11.76 -12.41
C LEU A 38 34.49 11.73 -11.36
N ALA A 39 34.82 11.61 -10.08
CA ALA A 39 33.83 11.67 -8.99
C ALA A 39 33.17 13.06 -8.91
N LEU A 40 33.93 14.14 -9.03
CA LEU A 40 33.40 15.51 -9.05
C LEU A 40 32.52 15.78 -10.28
N VAL A 41 32.95 15.34 -11.47
CA VAL A 41 32.12 15.44 -12.68
C VAL A 41 30.83 14.61 -12.53
N GLY A 42 30.94 13.38 -12.02
CA GLY A 42 29.79 12.54 -11.76
C GLY A 42 28.82 13.19 -10.77
N ALA A 43 29.32 13.72 -9.66
CA ALA A 43 28.50 14.46 -8.69
C ALA A 43 27.86 15.71 -9.32
N GLY A 44 28.63 16.48 -10.14
CA GLY A 44 28.11 17.65 -10.84
C GLY A 44 26.98 17.34 -11.83
N LEU A 45 27.04 16.18 -12.51
CA LEU A 45 25.98 15.71 -13.40
C LEU A 45 24.75 15.17 -12.64
N LEU A 46 24.96 14.65 -11.42
CA LEU A 46 23.86 14.16 -10.58
C LEU A 46 22.97 15.29 -10.03
N ILE A 47 23.54 16.48 -9.76
CA ILE A 47 22.79 17.60 -9.20
C ILE A 47 21.63 18.04 -10.12
N PRO A 48 21.86 18.37 -11.41
CA PRO A 48 20.76 18.75 -12.31
C PRO A 48 19.81 17.58 -12.61
N ALA A 49 20.33 16.35 -12.70
CA ALA A 49 19.49 15.17 -12.87
C ALA A 49 18.53 14.99 -11.67
N TYR A 50 19.00 15.21 -10.45
CA TYR A 50 18.17 15.15 -9.25
C TYR A 50 17.15 16.31 -9.15
N GLN A 51 17.52 17.50 -9.61
CA GLN A 51 16.60 18.64 -9.67
C GLN A 51 15.49 18.45 -10.71
N THR A 52 15.80 17.83 -11.85
CA THR A 52 14.84 17.59 -12.94
C THR A 52 13.97 16.37 -12.67
N LYS A 53 14.56 15.30 -12.10
CA LYS A 53 13.87 14.05 -11.75
C LYS A 53 14.12 13.75 -10.28
N ARG A 54 13.21 14.19 -9.41
CA ARG A 54 13.33 14.08 -7.94
C ARG A 54 13.61 12.67 -7.38
N HIS A 55 13.65 11.64 -8.23
CA HIS A 55 13.77 10.25 -7.81
C HIS A 55 14.92 9.48 -8.46
N VAL A 56 15.91 10.18 -9.05
CA VAL A 56 17.05 9.54 -9.76
C VAL A 56 17.82 8.57 -8.86
N LEU A 57 18.19 9.00 -7.64
CA LEU A 57 18.92 8.14 -6.69
C LEU A 57 18.12 6.90 -6.29
N ARG A 58 16.79 7.03 -6.19
CA ARG A 58 15.91 5.94 -5.79
C ARG A 58 15.70 4.92 -6.91
N ASN A 59 15.60 5.38 -8.16
CA ASN A 59 15.11 4.56 -9.26
C ASN A 59 16.19 4.18 -10.29
N GLU A 60 17.18 5.05 -10.54
CA GLU A 60 17.99 4.97 -11.76
C GLU A 60 19.47 4.62 -11.52
N ILE A 61 20.04 4.91 -10.36
CA ILE A 61 21.49 4.75 -10.15
C ILE A 61 21.82 3.49 -9.36
N PHE A 62 22.14 2.42 -10.07
CA PHE A 62 22.67 1.20 -9.45
C PHE A 62 24.16 1.35 -9.10
N PRO A 63 24.62 0.88 -7.91
CA PRO A 63 23.90 0.21 -6.83
C PRO A 63 23.34 1.15 -5.75
N VAL A 64 23.44 2.47 -5.91
CA VAL A 64 23.02 3.46 -4.93
C VAL A 64 21.52 3.36 -4.64
N ASN A 65 20.72 3.12 -5.68
CA ASN A 65 19.28 2.92 -5.55
C ASN A 65 18.92 1.74 -4.63
N VAL A 66 19.70 0.67 -4.63
CA VAL A 66 19.47 -0.48 -3.75
C VAL A 66 19.66 -0.09 -2.28
N ALA A 67 20.80 0.54 -1.96
CA ALA A 67 21.07 1.01 -0.60
C ALA A 67 20.03 2.05 -0.13
N TYR A 68 19.69 2.99 -1.01
CA TYR A 68 18.67 4.01 -0.73
C TYR A 68 17.29 3.39 -0.46
N ASN A 69 16.86 2.45 -1.29
CA ASN A 69 15.56 1.78 -1.11
C ASN A 69 15.52 0.89 0.15
N VAL A 70 16.64 0.25 0.53
CA VAL A 70 16.73 -0.48 1.81
C VAL A 70 16.48 0.46 2.99
N VAL A 71 17.11 1.65 2.99
CA VAL A 71 16.90 2.66 4.04
C VAL A 71 15.45 3.15 4.05
N LEU A 72 14.85 3.38 2.88
CA LEU A 72 13.44 3.78 2.79
C LEU A 72 12.51 2.68 3.34
N CYS A 73 12.71 1.43 2.92
CA CYS A 73 11.92 0.30 3.42
C CYS A 73 12.03 0.16 4.95
N ALA A 74 13.24 0.29 5.49
CA ALA A 74 13.44 0.24 6.94
C ALA A 74 12.70 1.36 7.67
N ARG A 75 12.74 2.59 7.13
CA ARG A 75 12.00 3.73 7.69
C ARG A 75 10.49 3.52 7.66
N GLU A 76 9.96 3.08 6.53
CA GLU A 76 8.52 2.80 6.39
C GLU A 76 8.09 1.67 7.30
N TYR A 77 8.89 0.61 7.42
CA TYR A 77 8.64 -0.48 8.34
C TYR A 77 8.55 0.01 9.80
N VAL A 78 9.50 0.83 10.24
CA VAL A 78 9.47 1.43 11.59
C VAL A 78 8.23 2.29 11.81
N LYS A 79 7.78 3.07 10.80
CA LYS A 79 6.54 3.85 10.89
C LYS A 79 5.31 2.95 11.04
N ILE A 80 5.22 1.88 10.24
CA ILE A 80 4.13 0.90 10.31
C ILE A 80 4.11 0.23 11.69
N GLU A 81 5.25 -0.23 12.20
CA GLU A 81 5.32 -0.86 13.53
C GLU A 81 4.94 0.09 14.67
N ASN A 82 5.23 1.38 14.54
CA ASN A 82 4.86 2.39 15.53
C ASN A 82 3.42 2.92 15.37
N TYR A 83 2.65 2.45 14.38
CA TYR A 83 1.31 2.96 14.07
C TYR A 83 0.39 3.01 15.30
N ASP A 84 0.31 1.92 16.05
CA ASP A 84 -0.58 1.80 17.22
C ASP A 84 -0.29 2.91 18.26
N ARG A 85 0.99 3.27 18.41
CA ARG A 85 1.44 4.34 19.33
C ARG A 85 1.16 5.73 18.74
N THR A 86 1.47 5.95 17.47
CA THR A 86 1.38 7.26 16.82
C THR A 86 -0.04 7.68 16.51
N SER A 87 -0.96 6.71 16.30
CA SER A 87 -2.37 6.94 16.05
C SER A 87 -3.26 6.90 17.31
N ALA A 88 -2.70 6.51 18.47
CA ALA A 88 -3.47 6.29 19.70
C ALA A 88 -4.32 7.50 20.14
N GLY A 89 -3.78 8.71 19.95
CA GLY A 89 -4.47 9.97 20.29
C GLY A 89 -5.43 10.50 19.23
N PHE A 90 -5.45 9.87 18.04
CA PHE A 90 -6.30 10.36 16.94
C PHE A 90 -7.77 10.01 17.20
N ARG A 91 -8.66 10.96 16.91
CA ARG A 91 -10.12 10.82 16.94
C ARG A 91 -10.71 11.58 15.76
N TYR A 92 -11.71 11.01 15.12
CA TYR A 92 -12.51 11.67 14.09
C TYR A 92 -13.52 12.65 14.69
N HIS A 93 -13.89 12.45 15.96
CA HIS A 93 -15.02 13.13 16.60
C HIS A 93 -16.32 12.95 15.82
N ALA A 94 -16.47 11.77 15.21
CA ALA A 94 -17.62 11.44 14.40
C ALA A 94 -18.88 11.31 15.26
N ARG A 95 -19.98 11.88 14.77
CA ARG A 95 -21.30 11.79 15.40
C ARG A 95 -22.36 11.59 14.34
N ARG A 96 -23.32 10.76 14.62
CA ARG A 96 -24.52 10.62 13.78
C ARG A 96 -25.36 11.88 13.90
N THR A 97 -25.84 12.42 12.79
CA THR A 97 -26.77 13.57 12.76
C THR A 97 -28.15 13.18 13.27
N ALA A 98 -28.59 11.98 12.91
CA ALA A 98 -29.81 11.36 13.43
C ALA A 98 -29.60 9.85 13.46
N LYS A 99 -30.25 9.17 14.44
CA LYS A 99 -30.33 7.72 14.42
C LYS A 99 -31.49 7.35 13.53
N ALA A 100 -31.32 6.44 12.58
CA ALA A 100 -32.39 5.91 11.78
C ALA A 100 -33.39 5.11 12.68
N ASP A 101 -34.68 5.14 12.34
CA ASP A 101 -35.69 4.32 13.02
C ASP A 101 -35.47 2.81 12.80
N LYS A 102 -34.69 2.48 11.78
CA LYS A 102 -34.35 1.10 11.40
C LYS A 102 -32.84 0.88 11.53
N ARG A 103 -32.49 -0.36 11.83
CA ARG A 103 -31.11 -0.84 11.80
C ARG A 103 -30.46 -0.59 10.45
N GLU A 104 -29.24 -0.08 10.47
CA GLU A 104 -28.46 0.22 9.27
C GLU A 104 -27.32 -0.80 9.10
N ILE A 105 -27.15 -1.30 7.88
CA ILE A 105 -26.06 -2.21 7.51
C ILE A 105 -25.37 -1.63 6.28
N TYR A 106 -24.11 -1.28 6.44
CA TYR A 106 -23.26 -0.79 5.36
C TYR A 106 -22.22 -1.84 4.99
N VAL A 107 -22.00 -2.02 3.69
CA VAL A 107 -20.98 -2.92 3.16
C VAL A 107 -20.07 -2.14 2.23
N TYR A 108 -18.81 -2.02 2.62
CA TYR A 108 -17.77 -1.36 1.86
C TYR A 108 -16.88 -2.40 1.20
N VAL A 109 -17.01 -2.59 -0.11
CA VAL A 109 -16.31 -3.63 -0.86
C VAL A 109 -15.10 -3.03 -1.56
N ILE A 110 -13.90 -3.50 -1.19
CA ILE A 110 -12.66 -3.16 -1.87
C ILE A 110 -12.32 -4.29 -2.83
N GLY A 111 -12.44 -4.02 -4.13
CA GLY A 111 -12.05 -4.95 -5.18
C GLY A 111 -10.56 -4.94 -5.45
N GLU A 112 -10.04 -6.04 -6.02
CA GLU A 112 -8.65 -6.17 -6.47
C GLU A 112 -8.60 -6.43 -7.98
N ALA A 113 -7.53 -5.95 -8.63
CA ALA A 113 -7.25 -6.18 -10.06
C ALA A 113 -8.40 -5.83 -11.03
N SER A 114 -9.30 -4.94 -10.64
CA SER A 114 -10.52 -4.58 -11.38
C SER A 114 -10.35 -3.24 -12.09
N ARG A 115 -10.05 -3.29 -13.39
CA ARG A 115 -9.85 -2.08 -14.20
C ARG A 115 -11.17 -1.57 -14.75
N ALA A 116 -11.50 -0.30 -14.52
CA ALA A 116 -12.73 0.34 -14.99
C ALA A 116 -12.95 0.19 -16.51
N ALA A 117 -11.89 0.27 -17.33
CA ALA A 117 -11.97 0.09 -18.79
C ALA A 117 -12.47 -1.29 -19.23
N ASN A 118 -12.48 -2.27 -18.33
CA ASN A 118 -12.97 -3.63 -18.60
C ASN A 118 -14.35 -3.89 -17.96
N TRP A 119 -15.03 -2.84 -17.52
CA TRP A 119 -16.36 -2.94 -16.95
C TRP A 119 -17.43 -2.52 -17.97
N GLU A 120 -18.44 -3.35 -18.16
CA GLU A 120 -19.59 -3.06 -19.02
C GLU A 120 -20.31 -1.77 -18.62
N LEU A 121 -20.39 -1.48 -17.30
CA LEU A 121 -20.95 -0.23 -16.75
C LEU A 121 -20.24 1.04 -17.23
N TYR A 122 -18.98 0.93 -17.65
CA TYR A 122 -18.19 2.03 -18.20
C TYR A 122 -18.05 1.98 -19.74
N GLY A 123 -18.78 1.07 -20.41
CA GLY A 123 -18.82 0.98 -21.86
C GLY A 123 -17.92 -0.10 -22.47
N TYR A 124 -17.49 -1.10 -21.70
CA TYR A 124 -16.81 -2.25 -22.25
C TYR A 124 -17.79 -3.17 -22.97
N ASP A 125 -17.40 -3.68 -24.16
CA ASP A 125 -18.28 -4.44 -25.06
C ASP A 125 -18.66 -5.84 -24.56
N ARG A 126 -17.95 -6.36 -23.57
CA ARG A 126 -18.22 -7.69 -23.00
C ARG A 126 -19.03 -7.58 -21.70
N PRO A 127 -19.93 -8.55 -21.42
CA PRO A 127 -20.75 -8.56 -20.22
C PRO A 127 -19.92 -8.98 -18.98
N THR A 128 -19.08 -8.09 -18.48
CA THR A 128 -18.19 -8.37 -17.33
C THR A 128 -18.87 -8.14 -15.97
N ASN A 129 -19.93 -7.35 -15.91
CA ASN A 129 -20.70 -7.09 -14.67
C ASN A 129 -22.21 -6.98 -14.93
N PRO A 130 -22.81 -8.03 -15.54
CA PRO A 130 -24.22 -7.99 -15.95
C PRO A 130 -25.18 -7.85 -14.77
N ARG A 131 -24.83 -8.40 -13.58
CA ARG A 131 -25.67 -8.28 -12.37
C ARG A 131 -25.71 -6.84 -11.84
N LEU A 132 -24.58 -6.12 -11.87
CA LEU A 132 -24.54 -4.71 -11.48
C LEU A 132 -25.29 -3.86 -12.50
N LYS A 133 -25.15 -4.15 -13.80
CA LYS A 133 -25.89 -3.46 -14.85
C LYS A 133 -27.41 -3.64 -14.71
N ALA A 134 -27.85 -4.82 -14.27
CA ALA A 134 -29.27 -5.14 -14.08
C ALA A 134 -29.92 -4.32 -12.94
N LEU A 135 -29.14 -3.74 -12.02
CA LEU A 135 -29.66 -2.87 -10.96
C LEU A 135 -30.19 -1.52 -11.49
N GLY A 136 -29.80 -1.12 -12.71
CA GLY A 136 -30.32 0.09 -13.36
C GLY A 136 -30.21 1.33 -12.46
N ASP A 137 -31.34 1.91 -12.09
CA ASP A 137 -31.42 3.14 -11.30
C ASP A 137 -31.14 2.94 -9.79
N GLU A 138 -31.01 1.70 -9.34
CA GLU A 138 -30.69 1.39 -7.94
C GLU A 138 -29.20 1.61 -7.63
N ILE A 139 -28.34 1.81 -8.64
CA ILE A 139 -26.91 2.07 -8.46
C ILE A 139 -26.49 3.46 -8.94
N VAL A 140 -25.48 4.00 -8.27
CA VAL A 140 -24.81 5.22 -8.70
C VAL A 140 -23.44 4.88 -9.27
N VAL A 141 -23.23 5.18 -10.56
CA VAL A 141 -21.99 4.93 -11.26
C VAL A 141 -21.14 6.20 -11.34
N PHE A 142 -20.02 6.22 -10.64
CA PHE A 142 -19.07 7.33 -10.67
C PHE A 142 -18.15 7.23 -11.89
N ARG A 143 -18.27 8.15 -12.85
CA ARG A 143 -17.49 8.12 -14.10
C ARG A 143 -16.16 8.90 -14.04
N ASN A 144 -16.02 9.83 -13.08
CA ASN A 144 -14.86 10.71 -12.94
C ASN A 144 -14.12 10.48 -11.61
N MET A 145 -13.91 9.21 -11.26
CA MET A 145 -13.12 8.82 -10.09
C MET A 145 -11.69 8.50 -10.51
N LEU A 146 -10.73 9.06 -9.77
CA LEU A 146 -9.31 8.79 -9.93
C LEU A 146 -8.77 8.16 -8.65
N THR A 147 -8.02 7.09 -8.79
CA THR A 147 -7.28 6.52 -7.67
C THR A 147 -6.10 7.41 -7.28
N GLN A 148 -5.81 7.52 -6.01
CA GLN A 148 -4.68 8.28 -5.50
C GLN A 148 -3.32 7.60 -5.75
N SER A 149 -3.32 6.30 -6.06
CA SER A 149 -2.12 5.52 -6.38
C SER A 149 -2.47 4.34 -7.29
N ASN A 150 -1.47 3.84 -7.99
CA ASN A 150 -1.59 2.72 -8.94
C ASN A 150 -1.17 1.37 -8.34
N THR A 151 -0.96 1.28 -7.04
CA THR A 151 -0.56 0.06 -6.35
C THR A 151 -1.42 -0.15 -5.10
N THR A 152 -1.86 -1.39 -4.87
CA THR A 152 -2.77 -1.78 -3.78
C THR A 152 -2.27 -1.33 -2.42
N HIS A 153 -1.00 -1.61 -2.09
CA HIS A 153 -0.42 -1.26 -0.79
C HIS A 153 -0.33 0.24 -0.51
N LYS A 154 -0.54 1.10 -1.52
CA LYS A 154 -0.64 2.55 -1.36
C LYS A 154 -2.07 3.05 -1.47
N SER A 155 -2.83 2.55 -2.47
CA SER A 155 -4.19 3.03 -2.72
C SER A 155 -5.16 2.61 -1.63
N VAL A 156 -5.12 1.36 -1.17
CA VAL A 156 -6.06 0.84 -0.16
C VAL A 156 -5.93 1.55 1.19
N PRO A 157 -4.73 1.80 1.75
CA PRO A 157 -4.61 2.62 2.96
C PRO A 157 -5.19 4.04 2.81
N MET A 158 -5.05 4.66 1.63
CA MET A 158 -5.65 5.98 1.37
C MET A 158 -7.17 5.92 1.22
N ILE A 159 -7.71 4.82 0.67
CA ILE A 159 -9.16 4.55 0.59
C ILE A 159 -9.73 4.30 2.00
N LEU A 160 -8.99 3.59 2.85
CA LEU A 160 -9.41 3.27 4.21
C LEU A 160 -9.16 4.39 5.22
N SER A 161 -8.62 5.52 4.81
CA SER A 161 -8.31 6.64 5.69
C SER A 161 -8.75 7.98 5.09
N SER A 162 -8.68 9.05 5.86
CA SER A 162 -8.93 10.42 5.38
C SER A 162 -7.68 11.09 4.78
N VAL A 163 -6.62 10.31 4.49
CA VAL A 163 -5.31 10.83 4.07
C VAL A 163 -5.24 11.00 2.56
N ARG A 164 -4.71 12.14 2.13
CA ARG A 164 -4.45 12.42 0.71
C ARG A 164 -3.03 12.04 0.31
N THR A 165 -2.79 11.87 -0.99
CA THR A 165 -1.47 11.49 -1.54
C THR A 165 -0.34 12.44 -1.12
N ASN A 166 -0.61 13.73 -0.99
CA ASN A 166 0.36 14.74 -0.56
C ASN A 166 0.58 14.77 0.96
N GLU A 167 -0.20 14.01 1.73
CA GLU A 167 -0.15 13.93 3.19
C GLU A 167 0.27 12.52 3.66
N HIS A 168 1.06 11.80 2.88
CA HIS A 168 1.37 10.39 3.09
C HIS A 168 1.86 10.07 4.52
N ASP A 169 2.63 10.95 5.15
CA ASP A 169 3.14 10.76 6.51
C ASP A 169 2.03 10.78 7.59
N GLU A 170 0.90 11.41 7.31
CA GLU A 170 -0.27 11.41 8.18
C GLU A 170 -0.95 10.03 8.25
N LEU A 171 -0.72 9.16 7.26
CA LEU A 171 -1.22 7.79 7.25
C LEU A 171 -0.81 6.99 8.49
N PHE A 172 0.37 7.30 9.04
CA PHE A 172 0.91 6.63 10.23
C PHE A 172 0.45 7.25 11.55
N ARG A 173 -0.41 8.29 11.48
CA ARG A 173 -0.90 9.03 12.65
C ARG A 173 -2.42 9.06 12.76
N ARG A 174 -3.12 8.77 11.66
CA ARG A 174 -4.58 8.78 11.60
C ARG A 174 -5.12 7.37 11.57
N LYS A 175 -6.25 7.18 12.24
CA LYS A 175 -6.98 5.92 12.22
C LYS A 175 -7.77 5.72 10.94
N GLY A 176 -8.17 4.46 10.68
CA GLY A 176 -8.91 4.07 9.49
C GLY A 176 -10.42 4.31 9.59
N LEU A 177 -11.09 4.03 8.47
CA LEU A 177 -12.54 4.09 8.33
C LEU A 177 -13.29 3.29 9.42
N PRO A 178 -12.82 2.09 9.86
CA PRO A 178 -13.46 1.40 10.97
C PRO A 178 -13.57 2.26 12.23
N ALA A 179 -12.48 2.94 12.60
CA ALA A 179 -12.50 3.79 13.80
C ALA A 179 -13.50 4.95 13.71
N LEU A 180 -13.67 5.53 12.51
CA LEU A 180 -14.67 6.56 12.27
C LEU A 180 -16.09 6.05 12.54
N PHE A 181 -16.41 4.86 12.04
CA PHE A 181 -17.73 4.26 12.24
C PHE A 181 -17.94 3.78 13.68
N ASN A 182 -16.89 3.28 14.34
CA ASN A 182 -16.94 2.96 15.77
C ASN A 182 -17.29 4.19 16.62
N GLU A 183 -16.66 5.34 16.33
CA GLU A 183 -17.01 6.60 17.00
C GLU A 183 -18.46 7.04 16.75
N ALA A 184 -19.00 6.71 15.57
CA ALA A 184 -20.41 6.95 15.22
C ALA A 184 -21.39 5.92 15.81
N GLY A 185 -20.90 4.93 16.56
CA GLY A 185 -21.73 3.92 17.23
C GLY A 185 -22.10 2.70 16.38
N PHE A 186 -21.39 2.46 15.30
CA PHE A 186 -21.50 1.21 14.53
C PHE A 186 -20.60 0.14 15.13
N ARG A 187 -20.99 -1.11 14.97
CA ARG A 187 -20.11 -2.25 15.18
C ARG A 187 -19.43 -2.60 13.85
N THR A 188 -18.12 -2.67 13.84
CA THR A 188 -17.34 -2.74 12.62
C THR A 188 -16.65 -4.10 12.44
N TRP A 189 -16.70 -4.60 11.21
CA TRP A 189 -16.11 -5.87 10.81
C TRP A 189 -15.20 -5.66 9.60
N PHE A 190 -13.96 -6.13 9.69
CA PHE A 190 -13.07 -6.21 8.54
C PHE A 190 -12.89 -7.67 8.13
N LEU A 191 -13.36 -8.01 6.93
CA LEU A 191 -13.34 -9.36 6.39
C LEU A 191 -12.40 -9.40 5.19
N SER A 192 -11.34 -10.18 5.24
CA SER A 192 -10.36 -10.26 4.16
C SER A 192 -10.23 -11.67 3.61
N ASN A 193 -10.32 -11.78 2.29
CA ASN A 193 -9.98 -13.01 1.56
C ASN A 193 -8.49 -13.07 1.21
N GLN A 194 -7.73 -12.01 1.50
CA GLN A 194 -6.28 -11.98 1.39
C GLN A 194 -5.64 -12.29 2.74
N SER A 195 -4.47 -12.92 2.73
CA SER A 195 -3.68 -13.13 3.94
C SER A 195 -3.12 -11.81 4.47
N PRO A 196 -2.82 -11.72 5.77
CA PRO A 196 -2.09 -10.58 6.33
C PRO A 196 -0.76 -10.37 5.60
N GLN A 197 -0.48 -9.13 5.24
CA GLN A 197 0.71 -8.77 4.47
C GLN A 197 1.77 -8.03 5.30
N GLY A 198 1.49 -7.75 6.57
CA GLY A 198 2.36 -6.95 7.44
C GLY A 198 2.45 -5.49 7.00
N ALA A 199 1.48 -5.02 6.22
CA ALA A 199 1.44 -3.69 5.63
C ALA A 199 0.50 -2.75 6.39
N MET A 200 0.43 -1.50 5.96
CA MET A 200 -0.45 -0.49 6.55
C MET A 200 -1.93 -0.86 6.48
N ILE A 201 -2.34 -1.67 5.48
CA ILE A 201 -3.70 -2.19 5.36
C ILE A 201 -4.10 -2.98 6.61
N ASP A 202 -3.21 -3.88 7.07
CA ASP A 202 -3.47 -4.71 8.25
C ASP A 202 -3.56 -3.88 9.54
N LYS A 203 -2.80 -2.78 9.61
CA LYS A 203 -2.88 -1.85 10.76
C LYS A 203 -4.23 -1.13 10.79
N LEU A 204 -4.69 -0.59 9.65
CA LEU A 204 -5.99 0.06 9.54
C LEU A 204 -7.16 -0.92 9.71
N ALA A 205 -7.01 -2.17 9.28
CA ALA A 205 -8.00 -3.22 9.47
C ALA A 205 -8.21 -3.57 10.96
N ARG A 206 -7.15 -3.46 11.77
CA ARG A 206 -7.23 -3.67 13.23
C ARG A 206 -7.94 -2.57 13.99
N ASP A 207 -8.25 -1.45 13.35
CA ASP A 207 -9.12 -0.42 13.92
C ASP A 207 -10.60 -0.88 13.99
N ALA A 208 -10.97 -1.98 13.30
CA ALA A 208 -12.29 -2.60 13.40
C ALA A 208 -12.46 -3.38 14.73
N ASP A 209 -13.70 -3.48 15.21
CA ASP A 209 -14.03 -4.29 16.40
C ASP A 209 -13.73 -5.77 16.19
N SER A 210 -13.85 -6.23 14.96
CA SER A 210 -13.56 -7.61 14.58
C SER A 210 -12.85 -7.69 13.23
N LEU A 211 -11.81 -8.50 13.17
CA LEU A 211 -10.99 -8.74 11.98
C LEU A 211 -10.95 -10.23 11.68
N ILE A 212 -11.36 -10.62 10.47
CA ILE A 212 -11.39 -12.00 10.02
C ILE A 212 -10.62 -12.14 8.71
N TYR A 213 -9.60 -12.98 8.71
CA TYR A 213 -8.90 -13.43 7.51
C TYR A 213 -9.39 -14.83 7.14
N MET A 214 -9.93 -14.99 5.93
CA MET A 214 -10.53 -16.25 5.49
C MET A 214 -9.51 -17.35 5.17
N GLY A 215 -8.23 -16.99 4.98
CA GLY A 215 -7.18 -17.92 4.55
C GLY A 215 -7.31 -18.32 3.07
N HIS A 216 -6.22 -18.81 2.46
CA HIS A 216 -6.15 -19.19 1.05
C HIS A 216 -6.38 -20.68 0.78
N PRO A 217 -6.79 -21.05 -0.45
CA PRO A 217 -7.44 -20.26 -1.50
C PRO A 217 -8.95 -20.28 -1.31
N ARG A 218 -9.61 -19.12 -1.37
CA ARG A 218 -11.07 -19.03 -1.23
C ARG A 218 -11.68 -18.03 -2.21
N TYR A 219 -12.93 -18.28 -2.62
CA TYR A 219 -13.68 -17.36 -3.45
C TYR A 219 -14.27 -16.24 -2.61
N ASP A 220 -14.37 -15.03 -3.16
CA ASP A 220 -14.92 -13.86 -2.48
C ASP A 220 -16.37 -14.04 -2.01
N MET A 221 -17.13 -14.91 -2.67
CA MET A 221 -18.49 -15.27 -2.26
C MET A 221 -18.58 -15.85 -0.83
N GLN A 222 -17.51 -16.43 -0.31
CA GLN A 222 -17.49 -16.95 1.06
C GLN A 222 -17.48 -15.85 2.13
N LEU A 223 -17.04 -14.63 1.76
CA LEU A 223 -17.17 -13.45 2.61
C LEU A 223 -18.66 -13.15 2.87
N LEU A 224 -19.50 -13.30 1.84
CA LEU A 224 -20.95 -13.09 1.94
C LEU A 224 -21.63 -14.04 2.94
N ASP A 225 -21.25 -15.32 2.94
CA ASP A 225 -21.80 -16.29 3.89
C ASP A 225 -21.40 -15.96 5.33
N THR A 226 -20.20 -15.46 5.53
CA THR A 226 -19.73 -14.99 6.84
C THR A 226 -20.50 -13.74 7.27
N MET A 227 -20.70 -12.78 6.36
CA MET A 227 -21.48 -11.56 6.64
C MET A 227 -22.92 -11.90 7.01
N LYS A 228 -23.59 -12.80 6.27
CA LYS A 228 -24.97 -13.23 6.58
C LYS A 228 -25.08 -13.79 7.99
N ARG A 229 -24.17 -14.70 8.37
CA ARG A 229 -24.17 -15.27 9.74
C ARG A 229 -23.99 -14.20 10.82
N ILE A 230 -23.15 -13.21 10.58
CA ILE A 230 -22.94 -12.10 11.53
C ILE A 230 -24.20 -11.24 11.62
N VAL A 231 -24.82 -10.90 10.49
CA VAL A 231 -26.07 -10.11 10.44
C VAL A 231 -27.21 -10.81 11.16
N GLU A 232 -27.31 -12.13 11.04
CA GLU A 232 -28.33 -12.96 11.71
C GLU A 232 -28.07 -13.09 13.23
N ALA A 233 -26.79 -13.15 13.62
CA ALA A 233 -26.39 -13.28 15.02
C ALA A 233 -26.48 -11.97 15.81
N ASP A 234 -26.19 -10.85 15.17
CA ASP A 234 -26.24 -9.52 15.78
C ASP A 234 -27.43 -8.76 15.20
N THR A 235 -28.54 -8.74 15.90
CA THR A 235 -29.83 -8.13 15.46
C THR A 235 -30.04 -6.71 15.98
N GLU A 236 -29.21 -6.25 16.91
CA GLU A 236 -29.42 -4.99 17.63
C GLU A 236 -28.53 -3.84 17.13
N ASN A 237 -27.33 -4.15 16.71
CA ASN A 237 -26.35 -3.13 16.33
C ASN A 237 -26.46 -2.75 14.85
N ASP A 238 -26.17 -1.48 14.57
CA ASP A 238 -25.85 -1.02 13.22
C ASP A 238 -24.46 -1.54 12.83
N LEU A 239 -24.33 -2.07 11.63
CA LEU A 239 -23.13 -2.77 11.21
C LEU A 239 -22.42 -2.08 10.05
N LEU A 240 -21.09 -2.03 10.11
CA LEU A 240 -20.23 -1.76 8.97
C LEU A 240 -19.40 -2.99 8.66
N PHE A 241 -19.51 -3.50 7.45
CA PHE A 241 -18.59 -4.48 6.90
C PHE A 241 -17.65 -3.79 5.92
N ILE A 242 -16.36 -4.01 6.09
CA ILE A 242 -15.33 -3.66 5.11
C ILE A 242 -14.77 -4.97 4.60
N THR A 243 -14.86 -5.21 3.30
CA THR A 243 -14.34 -6.43 2.69
C THR A 243 -13.16 -6.12 1.78
N ASN A 244 -12.11 -6.91 1.89
CA ASN A 244 -10.97 -6.87 0.99
C ASN A 244 -10.93 -8.20 0.22
N GLY A 245 -11.46 -8.18 -1.00
CA GLY A 245 -11.48 -9.33 -1.91
C GLY A 245 -10.12 -9.56 -2.54
N GLY A 246 -9.80 -10.80 -2.84
CA GLY A 246 -8.66 -11.19 -3.64
C GLY A 246 -9.16 -11.76 -4.96
N CYS A 247 -8.71 -11.25 -6.10
CA CYS A 247 -8.94 -11.92 -7.36
C CYS A 247 -8.07 -13.18 -7.42
N VAL A 248 -8.53 -14.25 -6.77
CA VAL A 248 -7.90 -15.56 -6.90
C VAL A 248 -8.76 -16.39 -7.85
N GLU A 249 -8.25 -16.65 -9.05
CA GLU A 249 -8.72 -17.64 -10.04
C GLU A 249 -10.19 -17.59 -10.48
N SER A 250 -11.03 -16.72 -9.96
CA SER A 250 -12.43 -16.63 -10.41
C SER A 250 -12.66 -15.71 -11.61
N CYS A 251 -11.59 -15.23 -12.24
CA CYS A 251 -11.68 -14.56 -13.54
C CYS A 251 -11.74 -15.55 -14.72
N THR A 252 -11.87 -16.84 -14.46
CA THR A 252 -12.23 -17.81 -15.47
C THR A 252 -13.74 -17.77 -15.67
N ILE A 253 -14.14 -17.09 -16.70
CA ILE A 253 -15.48 -17.11 -17.29
C ILE A 253 -15.71 -18.47 -17.92
#